data_11daff9f1e84ce412104e77f17f110dc
#
_entry.id   11daff9f1e84ce412104e77f17f110dc
#
_cell.length_a   1.000
_cell.length_b   1.000
_cell.length_c   1.000
_cell.angle_alpha   90.00
_cell.angle_beta   90.00
_cell.angle_gamma   90.00
#
_symmetry.space_group_name_H-M   'P 1'
#
loop_
_entity.id
_entity.type
_entity.pdbx_description
1 polymer ?
#
loop_
_entity_poly.entity_id
_entity_poly.type
_entity_poly.pdbx_seq_one_letter_code
_entity_poly.pdbx_strand_id
1 'polypeptide(L)'
;MATVHFLYRSVRSKAKLEVRLQHTHKTSENSTNYIWTAKTQIEVTQNFWTKQRKVKSKGNIDISNEQTRVNNLCNALDNFILECFNKTTPDTITKDWLQSQINHYYNPQIVEPIEIIPNNLIDYIDYYIKYKENYPSVVLIRKINVLKKKLERFQTYRNKDILIKEVNKRFKLEFSDYCEGEKYSRITIQRDFAEVKTICIDARSKGIETSLELDKLSFPREKASNIFLTFDEIKAIENIEKAKLTESLENAKDWLIISCFTAQRISDFMRFKKEMIRIENGKSLIEFTQKKTGKIMTLPLHPKVIEILAKRNGDFPYAISDQKYNDYIKVVCELAEITQTVKGSKKIEVENDDENEPKIYRKVTKDYRKCDLVSSHIGRRSFASNFYGTIPTTYLIYVTGHSTEVMFLNYIGKSNKDLALELTNYF
;
A
#
# COMPACT_ATOMS: atom_id res chain seq x y z
N MET A 1 5.19 -14.12 55.22
CA MET A 1 5.10 -12.82 54.54
C MET A 1 6.51 -12.36 54.22
N ALA A 2 6.78 -11.87 53.04
CA ALA A 2 8.12 -11.34 52.72
C ALA A 2 8.20 -9.86 53.09
N THR A 3 9.38 -9.41 53.52
CA THR A 3 9.65 -8.01 53.88
C THR A 3 10.95 -7.55 53.28
N VAL A 4 10.98 -6.30 52.82
CA VAL A 4 12.15 -5.69 52.20
C VAL A 4 12.70 -4.58 53.10
N HIS A 5 13.98 -4.59 53.34
CA HIS A 5 14.66 -3.60 54.19
C HIS A 5 15.85 -3.01 53.43
N PHE A 6 15.99 -1.70 53.48
CA PHE A 6 17.14 -0.98 52.93
C PHE A 6 18.14 -0.67 54.06
N LEU A 7 19.42 -0.92 53.82
CA LEU A 7 20.47 -0.83 54.80
C LEU A 7 21.65 -0.02 54.24
N TYR A 8 22.19 0.86 55.09
CA TYR A 8 23.48 1.52 54.84
C TYR A 8 24.58 0.72 55.58
N ARG A 9 25.41 0.00 54.82
CA ARG A 9 26.45 -0.88 55.35
C ARG A 9 27.88 -0.42 55.05
N SER A 10 28.02 0.81 54.52
CA SER A 10 29.33 1.34 54.17
C SER A 10 29.88 2.23 55.29
N VAL A 11 31.21 2.24 55.45
CA VAL A 11 31.91 3.19 56.30
C VAL A 11 32.23 4.52 55.63
N ARG A 12 31.95 4.63 54.32
CA ARG A 12 32.16 5.83 53.52
C ARG A 12 31.12 6.89 53.85
N SER A 13 31.43 8.16 53.67
CA SER A 13 30.48 9.26 53.88
C SER A 13 29.30 9.26 52.89
N LYS A 14 29.48 8.62 51.72
CA LYS A 14 28.47 8.43 50.70
C LYS A 14 28.60 7.03 50.11
N ALA A 15 27.47 6.31 49.95
CA ALA A 15 27.45 4.96 49.43
C ALA A 15 26.07 4.55 48.91
N LYS A 16 26.06 3.49 48.12
CA LYS A 16 24.82 2.83 47.64
C LYS A 16 24.23 1.98 48.78
N LEU A 17 22.91 1.96 48.89
CA LEU A 17 22.18 1.12 49.82
C LEU A 17 22.26 -0.34 49.42
N GLU A 18 22.29 -1.21 50.40
CA GLU A 18 21.99 -2.63 50.26
C GLU A 18 20.51 -2.87 50.57
N VAL A 19 19.90 -3.78 49.82
CA VAL A 19 18.55 -4.26 50.10
C VAL A 19 18.63 -5.67 50.67
N ARG A 20 17.79 -5.94 51.65
CA ARG A 20 17.58 -7.25 52.25
C ARG A 20 16.16 -7.67 52.08
N LEU A 21 15.92 -8.78 51.37
CA LEU A 21 14.65 -9.47 51.32
C LEU A 21 14.63 -10.56 52.37
N GLN A 22 13.62 -10.58 53.20
CA GLN A 22 13.48 -11.55 54.31
C GLN A 22 12.11 -12.24 54.18
N HIS A 23 12.09 -13.56 54.23
CA HIS A 23 10.88 -14.36 54.18
C HIS A 23 10.95 -15.48 55.22
N THR A 24 9.89 -15.62 55.99
CA THR A 24 9.73 -16.71 56.95
C THR A 24 8.69 -17.68 56.44
N HIS A 25 9.11 -18.87 56.07
CA HIS A 25 8.22 -19.98 55.73
C HIS A 25 7.94 -20.82 56.98
N LYS A 26 6.66 -20.94 57.34
CA LYS A 26 6.23 -21.76 58.47
C LYS A 26 5.47 -22.98 57.93
N THR A 27 5.98 -24.15 58.20
CA THR A 27 5.25 -25.43 58.07
C THR A 27 4.79 -25.89 59.45
N SER A 28 3.91 -26.88 59.55
CA SER A 28 3.39 -27.41 60.84
C SER A 28 4.48 -27.88 61.81
N GLU A 29 5.65 -28.22 61.30
CA GLU A 29 6.74 -28.78 62.08
C GLU A 29 7.99 -27.91 62.18
N ASN A 30 8.19 -26.98 61.22
CA ASN A 30 9.42 -26.19 61.16
C ASN A 30 9.20 -24.77 60.68
N SER A 31 10.06 -23.83 61.10
CA SER A 31 10.11 -22.45 60.64
C SER A 31 11.46 -22.13 60.01
N THR A 32 11.50 -21.87 58.71
CA THR A 32 12.75 -21.56 57.98
C THR A 32 12.76 -20.08 57.61
N ASN A 33 13.84 -19.39 57.98
CA ASN A 33 14.03 -17.98 57.62
C ASN A 33 15.00 -17.88 56.43
N TYR A 34 14.51 -17.30 55.36
CA TYR A 34 15.32 -16.98 54.20
C TYR A 34 15.72 -15.51 54.23
N ILE A 35 16.98 -15.22 53.97
CA ILE A 35 17.53 -13.87 53.93
C ILE A 35 18.40 -13.75 52.68
N TRP A 36 18.02 -12.89 51.80
CA TRP A 36 18.79 -12.54 50.57
C TRP A 36 19.19 -11.07 50.64
N THR A 37 20.42 -10.75 50.24
CA THR A 37 20.94 -9.37 50.22
C THR A 37 21.51 -9.05 48.84
N ALA A 38 21.31 -7.82 48.38
CA ALA A 38 21.83 -7.35 47.11
C ALA A 38 22.16 -5.84 47.16
N LYS A 39 22.99 -5.38 46.21
CA LYS A 39 23.36 -3.97 46.09
C LYS A 39 22.36 -3.24 45.18
N THR A 40 21.92 -2.06 45.64
CA THR A 40 21.06 -1.19 44.84
C THR A 40 21.88 -0.10 44.14
N GLN A 41 21.24 0.70 43.27
CA GLN A 41 21.84 1.93 42.73
C GLN A 41 21.40 3.19 43.50
N ILE A 42 20.68 3.05 44.60
CA ILE A 42 20.22 4.17 45.43
C ILE A 42 21.38 4.67 46.29
N GLU A 43 21.94 5.80 45.90
CA GLU A 43 23.08 6.38 46.60
C GLU A 43 22.61 7.47 47.58
N VAL A 44 23.11 7.40 48.84
CA VAL A 44 22.77 8.35 49.91
C VAL A 44 24.02 8.65 50.77
N THR A 45 23.98 9.76 51.52
CA THR A 45 25.02 10.04 52.50
C THR A 45 24.71 9.34 53.81
N GLN A 46 25.78 8.96 54.57
CA GLN A 46 25.66 8.31 55.87
C GLN A 46 24.87 9.18 56.85
N ASN A 47 25.15 10.48 56.87
CA ASN A 47 24.46 11.43 57.74
C ASN A 47 22.96 11.53 57.46
N PHE A 48 22.59 11.58 56.16
CA PHE A 48 21.17 11.58 55.75
C PHE A 48 20.48 10.28 56.21
N TRP A 49 21.06 9.12 55.90
CA TRP A 49 20.44 7.84 56.20
C TRP A 49 20.26 7.58 57.71
N THR A 50 21.28 7.94 58.54
CA THR A 50 21.27 7.63 59.96
C THR A 50 20.55 8.70 60.80
N LYS A 51 20.65 9.99 60.44
CA LYS A 51 20.16 11.09 61.26
C LYS A 51 18.98 11.86 60.67
N GLN A 52 18.87 11.97 59.37
CA GLN A 52 17.88 12.89 58.75
C GLN A 52 16.68 12.18 58.12
N ARG A 53 16.82 10.95 57.68
CA ARG A 53 15.77 10.23 56.94
C ARG A 53 14.42 10.14 57.65
N LYS A 54 14.42 9.92 58.97
CA LYS A 54 13.23 9.67 59.80
C LYS A 54 12.77 10.86 60.61
N VAL A 55 13.51 11.95 60.59
CA VAL A 55 13.24 13.13 61.39
C VAL A 55 12.35 14.10 60.60
N LYS A 56 11.34 14.71 61.22
CA LYS A 56 10.54 15.76 60.60
C LYS A 56 11.44 16.92 60.16
N SER A 57 11.40 17.27 58.89
CA SER A 57 12.29 18.28 58.27
C SER A 57 11.89 19.71 58.59
N LYS A 58 11.73 20.09 59.82
CA LYS A 58 11.32 21.42 60.34
C LYS A 58 11.69 22.62 59.43
N GLY A 59 11.07 22.74 58.26
CA GLY A 59 11.27 23.87 57.33
C GLY A 59 12.51 23.80 56.42
N ASN A 60 13.33 22.75 56.49
CA ASN A 60 14.46 22.57 55.57
C ASN A 60 14.02 21.86 54.29
N ILE A 61 13.89 22.61 53.21
CA ILE A 61 13.38 22.15 51.89
C ILE A 61 14.31 21.08 51.29
N ASP A 62 15.62 21.22 51.42
CA ASP A 62 16.60 20.29 50.84
C ASP A 62 16.49 18.90 51.48
N ILE A 63 16.37 18.86 52.82
CA ILE A 63 16.18 17.59 53.52
C ILE A 63 14.82 16.97 53.15
N SER A 64 13.75 17.76 53.03
CA SER A 64 12.45 17.28 52.64
C SER A 64 12.44 16.70 51.22
N ASN A 65 13.08 17.37 50.29
CA ASN A 65 13.22 16.89 48.91
C ASN A 65 14.03 15.59 48.85
N GLU A 66 15.13 15.50 49.56
CA GLU A 66 15.95 14.27 49.62
C GLU A 66 15.19 13.13 50.28
N GLN A 67 14.42 13.38 51.36
CA GLN A 67 13.53 12.38 51.94
C GLN A 67 12.52 11.85 50.95
N THR A 68 11.84 12.75 50.20
CA THR A 68 10.87 12.38 49.16
C THR A 68 11.53 11.56 48.05
N ARG A 69 12.67 12.01 47.54
CA ARG A 69 13.43 11.32 46.49
C ARG A 69 13.81 9.90 46.90
N VAL A 70 14.44 9.76 48.07
CA VAL A 70 14.94 8.46 48.53
C VAL A 70 13.78 7.52 48.89
N ASN A 71 12.72 8.02 49.53
CA ASN A 71 11.54 7.21 49.83
C ASN A 71 10.85 6.70 48.57
N ASN A 72 10.69 7.56 47.55
CA ASN A 72 10.10 7.15 46.26
C ASN A 72 10.94 6.05 45.59
N LEU A 73 12.26 6.19 45.56
CA LEU A 73 13.16 5.18 45.01
C LEU A 73 13.11 3.86 45.78
N CYS A 74 13.11 3.92 47.13
CA CYS A 74 13.00 2.74 47.96
C CYS A 74 11.65 2.04 47.78
N ASN A 75 10.53 2.80 47.75
CA ASN A 75 9.20 2.23 47.61
C ASN A 75 9.01 1.58 46.23
N ALA A 76 9.51 2.23 45.16
CA ALA A 76 9.44 1.67 43.81
C ALA A 76 10.20 0.33 43.70
N LEU A 77 11.41 0.28 44.23
CA LEU A 77 12.22 -0.93 44.23
C LEU A 77 11.65 -2.03 45.17
N ASP A 78 11.07 -1.66 46.31
CA ASP A 78 10.39 -2.54 47.24
C ASP A 78 9.22 -3.26 46.57
N ASN A 79 8.31 -2.45 45.94
CA ASN A 79 7.17 -2.99 45.24
C ASN A 79 7.60 -3.94 44.11
N PHE A 80 8.61 -3.59 43.32
CA PHE A 80 9.15 -4.44 42.28
C PHE A 80 9.69 -5.77 42.81
N ILE A 81 10.49 -5.73 43.89
CA ILE A 81 11.07 -6.94 44.52
C ILE A 81 9.96 -7.86 45.05
N LEU A 82 8.95 -7.30 45.72
CA LEU A 82 7.82 -8.08 46.26
C LEU A 82 6.96 -8.66 45.11
N GLU A 83 6.76 -7.93 44.03
CA GLU A 83 6.06 -8.45 42.86
C GLU A 83 6.82 -9.62 42.21
N CYS A 84 8.13 -9.51 42.03
CA CYS A 84 8.98 -10.60 41.56
C CYS A 84 8.96 -11.81 42.47
N PHE A 85 9.03 -11.56 43.78
CA PHE A 85 9.00 -12.60 44.79
C PHE A 85 7.69 -13.38 44.81
N ASN A 86 6.56 -12.68 44.68
CA ASN A 86 5.22 -13.29 44.65
C ASN A 86 4.97 -14.17 43.38
N LYS A 87 5.74 -13.92 42.32
CA LYS A 87 5.70 -14.72 41.08
C LYS A 87 6.68 -15.92 41.12
N THR A 88 7.49 -16.05 42.18
CA THR A 88 8.57 -17.06 42.28
C THR A 88 8.32 -17.97 43.45
N THR A 89 8.61 -19.28 43.32
CA THR A 89 8.52 -20.22 44.43
C THR A 89 9.74 -20.01 45.36
N PRO A 90 9.56 -19.77 46.67
CA PRO A 90 10.67 -19.43 47.59
C PRO A 90 11.84 -20.42 47.55
N ASP A 91 11.57 -21.71 47.39
CA ASP A 91 12.60 -22.78 47.37
C ASP A 91 13.47 -22.76 46.13
N THR A 92 13.04 -22.06 45.06
CA THR A 92 13.81 -21.91 43.81
C THR A 92 14.73 -20.68 43.84
N ILE A 93 14.62 -19.83 44.86
CA ILE A 93 15.38 -18.58 44.96
C ILE A 93 16.83 -18.87 45.35
N THR A 94 17.76 -18.61 44.43
CA THR A 94 19.20 -18.73 44.66
C THR A 94 19.79 -17.49 45.34
N LYS A 95 21.02 -17.57 45.82
CA LYS A 95 21.74 -16.45 46.42
C LYS A 95 21.82 -15.22 45.52
N ASP A 96 21.93 -15.44 44.21
CA ASP A 96 22.12 -14.37 43.23
C ASP A 96 20.79 -13.87 42.61
N TRP A 97 19.68 -14.53 42.95
CA TRP A 97 18.36 -14.18 42.38
C TRP A 97 18.00 -12.73 42.63
N LEU A 98 18.11 -12.25 43.89
CA LEU A 98 17.76 -10.87 44.24
C LEU A 98 18.60 -9.84 43.49
N GLN A 99 19.91 -10.07 43.31
CA GLN A 99 20.79 -9.19 42.58
C GLN A 99 20.41 -9.19 41.07
N SER A 100 20.05 -10.35 40.54
CA SER A 100 19.57 -10.44 39.13
C SER A 100 18.29 -9.65 38.94
N GLN A 101 17.28 -9.73 39.83
CA GLN A 101 16.08 -8.94 39.75
C GLN A 101 16.36 -7.42 39.83
N ILE A 102 17.25 -7.00 40.71
CA ILE A 102 17.65 -5.60 40.84
C ILE A 102 18.38 -5.11 39.58
N ASN A 103 19.24 -5.92 38.99
CA ASN A 103 19.91 -5.60 37.75
C ASN A 103 18.89 -5.45 36.59
N HIS A 104 17.87 -6.30 36.56
CA HIS A 104 16.76 -6.20 35.60
C HIS A 104 15.92 -4.94 35.82
N TYR A 105 15.66 -4.56 37.09
CA TYR A 105 14.94 -3.32 37.42
C TYR A 105 15.64 -2.08 36.85
N TYR A 106 16.96 -1.99 37.00
CA TYR A 106 17.72 -0.83 36.50
C TYR A 106 18.07 -0.91 35.02
N ASN A 107 18.10 -2.10 34.43
CA ASN A 107 18.37 -2.34 33.02
C ASN A 107 17.35 -3.38 32.52
N PRO A 108 16.08 -2.97 32.35
CA PRO A 108 15.10 -3.86 31.78
C PRO A 108 15.59 -4.26 30.38
N GLN A 109 15.86 -5.54 30.19
CA GLN A 109 16.00 -6.04 28.83
C GLN A 109 14.63 -5.88 28.18
N ILE A 110 14.53 -4.95 27.24
CA ILE A 110 13.40 -4.87 26.33
C ILE A 110 13.51 -6.14 25.49
N VAL A 111 12.86 -7.21 25.92
CA VAL A 111 12.58 -8.34 25.05
C VAL A 111 11.57 -7.77 24.06
N GLU A 112 12.05 -7.27 22.93
CA GLU A 112 11.14 -7.00 21.81
C GLU A 112 10.34 -8.27 21.62
N PRO A 113 9.00 -8.20 21.57
CA PRO A 113 8.19 -9.38 21.35
C PRO A 113 8.70 -9.99 20.04
N ILE A 114 9.12 -11.24 20.06
CA ILE A 114 9.52 -11.97 18.85
C ILE A 114 8.29 -11.90 17.96
N GLU A 115 8.35 -11.06 16.94
CA GLU A 115 7.26 -10.89 15.99
C GLU A 115 7.13 -12.21 15.23
N ILE A 116 6.13 -13.00 15.58
CA ILE A 116 5.86 -14.29 14.92
C ILE A 116 5.32 -13.95 13.54
N ILE A 117 6.17 -14.17 12.53
CA ILE A 117 5.80 -13.95 11.14
C ILE A 117 4.88 -15.11 10.70
N PRO A 118 3.64 -14.83 10.24
CA PRO A 118 2.70 -15.88 9.85
C PRO A 118 3.20 -16.67 8.62
N ASN A 119 2.96 -17.98 8.61
CA ASN A 119 3.21 -18.86 7.46
C ASN A 119 1.93 -19.18 6.65
N ASN A 120 0.75 -18.78 7.15
CA ASN A 120 -0.51 -18.78 6.43
C ASN A 120 -0.57 -17.54 5.52
N LEU A 121 -0.99 -17.71 4.27
CA LEU A 121 -0.98 -16.61 3.29
C LEU A 121 -1.93 -15.47 3.66
N ILE A 122 -3.10 -15.76 4.22
CA ILE A 122 -4.11 -14.74 4.56
C ILE A 122 -3.62 -13.90 5.73
N ASP A 123 -3.10 -14.54 6.78
CA ASP A 123 -2.54 -13.85 7.94
C ASP A 123 -1.27 -13.06 7.55
N TYR A 124 -0.46 -13.64 6.64
CA TYR A 124 0.71 -12.96 6.10
C TYR A 124 0.35 -11.71 5.29
N ILE A 125 -0.78 -11.69 4.60
CA ILE A 125 -1.26 -10.50 3.90
C ILE A 125 -1.52 -9.35 4.89
N ASP A 126 -2.11 -9.63 6.06
CA ASP A 126 -2.31 -8.60 7.10
C ASP A 126 -0.98 -8.09 7.64
N TYR A 127 -0.05 -9.00 7.92
CA TYR A 127 1.32 -8.65 8.30
C TYR A 127 2.00 -7.79 7.23
N TYR A 128 1.89 -8.19 5.96
CA TYR A 128 2.46 -7.47 4.82
C TYR A 128 1.89 -6.06 4.67
N ILE A 129 0.57 -5.89 4.83
CA ILE A 129 -0.09 -4.58 4.79
C ILE A 129 0.42 -3.70 5.93
N LYS A 130 0.43 -4.23 7.18
CA LYS A 130 0.91 -3.51 8.36
C LYS A 130 2.36 -3.06 8.20
N TYR A 131 3.24 -3.93 7.74
CA TYR A 131 4.65 -3.61 7.51
C TYR A 131 4.85 -2.57 6.42
N LYS A 132 4.01 -2.57 5.38
CA LYS A 132 4.05 -1.60 4.28
C LYS A 132 3.31 -0.29 4.57
N GLU A 133 2.54 -0.18 5.64
CA GLU A 133 1.82 1.06 6.00
C GLU A 133 2.75 2.29 6.14
N ASN A 134 4.03 2.10 6.39
CA ASN A 134 5.00 3.18 6.39
C ASN A 134 5.32 3.75 4.99
N TYR A 135 4.94 3.08 3.88
CA TYR A 135 5.33 3.44 2.52
C TYR A 135 4.31 3.22 1.38
N PRO A 136 3.08 2.70 1.53
CA PRO A 136 2.25 2.37 0.38
C PRO A 136 1.22 3.43 0.02
N SER A 137 0.90 3.47 -1.28
CA SER A 137 -0.28 4.19 -1.71
C SER A 137 -1.56 3.49 -1.20
N VAL A 138 -2.53 4.27 -0.73
CA VAL A 138 -3.87 3.78 -0.33
C VAL A 138 -4.50 2.87 -1.39
N VAL A 139 -4.16 3.08 -2.66
CA VAL A 139 -4.62 2.28 -3.80
C VAL A 139 -4.06 0.86 -3.78
N LEU A 140 -2.79 0.68 -3.36
CA LEU A 140 -2.18 -0.65 -3.26
C LEU A 140 -2.83 -1.45 -2.13
N ILE A 141 -3.03 -0.85 -0.97
CA ILE A 141 -3.70 -1.50 0.16
C ILE A 141 -5.11 -1.97 -0.23
N ARG A 142 -5.88 -1.11 -0.90
CA ARG A 142 -7.22 -1.49 -1.39
C ARG A 142 -7.18 -2.70 -2.35
N LYS A 143 -6.22 -2.75 -3.25
CA LYS A 143 -6.06 -3.89 -4.17
C LYS A 143 -5.71 -5.17 -3.45
N ILE A 144 -4.80 -5.11 -2.49
CA ILE A 144 -4.39 -6.27 -1.67
C ILE A 144 -5.57 -6.76 -0.84
N ASN A 145 -6.36 -5.87 -0.23
CA ASN A 145 -7.57 -6.24 0.52
C ASN A 145 -8.64 -6.92 -0.37
N VAL A 146 -8.80 -6.48 -1.62
CA VAL A 146 -9.70 -7.16 -2.58
C VAL A 146 -9.18 -8.57 -2.90
N LEU A 147 -7.87 -8.73 -3.08
CA LEU A 147 -7.26 -10.05 -3.27
C LEU A 147 -7.42 -10.93 -2.03
N LYS A 148 -7.17 -10.39 -0.82
CA LYS A 148 -7.35 -11.10 0.44
C LYS A 148 -8.75 -11.69 0.56
N LYS A 149 -9.80 -10.87 0.37
CA LYS A 149 -11.20 -11.34 0.39
C LYS A 149 -11.48 -12.45 -0.63
N LYS A 150 -10.81 -12.44 -1.77
CA LYS A 150 -10.92 -13.53 -2.76
C LYS A 150 -10.24 -14.79 -2.28
N LEU A 151 -9.07 -14.69 -1.68
CA LEU A 151 -8.34 -15.83 -1.11
C LEU A 151 -9.07 -16.41 0.10
N GLU A 152 -9.73 -15.61 0.93
CA GLU A 152 -10.58 -16.08 2.03
C GLU A 152 -11.73 -16.96 1.51
N ARG A 153 -12.46 -16.50 0.47
CA ARG A 153 -13.51 -17.33 -0.18
C ARG A 153 -12.94 -18.58 -0.82
N PHE A 154 -11.79 -18.48 -1.47
CA PHE A 154 -11.11 -19.65 -2.04
C PHE A 154 -10.66 -20.64 -0.97
N GLN A 155 -10.17 -20.19 0.17
CA GLN A 155 -9.82 -21.03 1.33
C GLN A 155 -11.05 -21.76 1.86
N THR A 156 -12.18 -21.06 2.00
CA THR A 156 -13.46 -21.67 2.39
C THR A 156 -13.91 -22.73 1.38
N TYR A 157 -13.84 -22.43 0.09
CA TYR A 157 -14.17 -23.39 -0.98
C TYR A 157 -13.31 -24.66 -0.94
N ARG A 158 -12.00 -24.52 -0.65
CA ARG A 158 -11.07 -25.66 -0.51
C ARG A 158 -11.26 -26.43 0.80
N ASN A 159 -11.90 -25.83 1.78
CA ASN A 159 -11.93 -26.31 3.18
C ASN A 159 -10.54 -26.61 3.74
N LYS A 160 -9.55 -25.81 3.40
CA LYS A 160 -8.14 -25.95 3.81
C LYS A 160 -7.41 -24.63 3.79
N ASP A 161 -6.61 -24.36 4.84
CA ASP A 161 -5.75 -23.18 4.92
C ASP A 161 -4.76 -23.08 3.75
N ILE A 162 -4.42 -21.85 3.39
CA ILE A 162 -3.46 -21.57 2.33
C ILE A 162 -2.10 -21.30 2.98
N LEU A 163 -1.25 -22.30 3.03
CA LEU A 163 0.13 -22.13 3.48
C LEU A 163 1.01 -21.54 2.36
N ILE A 164 1.87 -20.59 2.70
CA ILE A 164 2.77 -19.92 1.75
C ILE A 164 3.64 -20.93 0.99
N LYS A 165 4.13 -21.99 1.67
CA LYS A 165 4.92 -23.05 1.05
C LYS A 165 4.14 -23.94 0.06
N GLU A 166 2.81 -23.91 0.13
CA GLU A 166 1.94 -24.65 -0.78
C GLU A 166 1.56 -23.89 -2.04
N VAL A 167 2.02 -22.64 -2.19
CA VAL A 167 1.81 -21.85 -3.42
C VAL A 167 2.73 -22.37 -4.53
N ASN A 168 2.30 -23.49 -5.14
CA ASN A 168 2.98 -24.26 -6.17
C ASN A 168 2.11 -24.35 -7.45
N LYS A 169 2.49 -25.20 -8.39
CA LYS A 169 1.73 -25.43 -9.64
C LYS A 169 0.31 -25.92 -9.39
N ARG A 170 0.12 -26.80 -8.39
CA ARG A 170 -1.21 -27.30 -8.05
C ARG A 170 -2.11 -26.18 -7.50
N PHE A 171 -1.60 -25.39 -6.56
CA PHE A 171 -2.31 -24.20 -6.06
C PHE A 171 -2.72 -23.27 -7.20
N LYS A 172 -1.80 -22.99 -8.14
CA LYS A 172 -2.08 -22.13 -9.31
C LYS A 172 -3.26 -22.64 -10.12
N LEU A 173 -3.34 -23.96 -10.37
CA LEU A 173 -4.45 -24.56 -11.12
C LEU A 173 -5.76 -24.47 -10.33
N GLU A 174 -5.77 -24.90 -9.08
CA GLU A 174 -6.96 -24.87 -8.20
C GLU A 174 -7.51 -23.44 -8.05
N PHE A 175 -6.61 -22.45 -7.88
CA PHE A 175 -7.01 -21.04 -7.80
C PHE A 175 -7.56 -20.51 -9.14
N SER A 176 -6.97 -20.92 -10.26
CA SER A 176 -7.47 -20.55 -11.59
C SER A 176 -8.87 -21.12 -11.83
N ASP A 177 -9.07 -22.40 -11.57
CA ASP A 177 -10.34 -23.09 -11.77
C ASP A 177 -11.45 -22.49 -10.88
N TYR A 178 -11.16 -22.23 -9.62
CA TYR A 178 -12.06 -21.51 -8.71
C TYR A 178 -12.44 -20.13 -9.25
N CYS A 179 -11.44 -19.35 -9.68
CA CYS A 179 -11.69 -18.01 -10.19
C CYS A 179 -12.44 -18.03 -11.55
N GLU A 180 -12.22 -19.03 -12.38
CA GLU A 180 -12.97 -19.22 -13.63
C GLU A 180 -14.43 -19.60 -13.32
N GLY A 181 -14.68 -20.46 -12.34
CA GLY A 181 -16.01 -20.76 -11.81
C GLY A 181 -16.74 -19.51 -11.30
N GLU A 182 -16.01 -18.63 -10.59
CA GLU A 182 -16.49 -17.29 -10.16
C GLU A 182 -16.62 -16.27 -11.32
N LYS A 183 -16.46 -16.71 -12.57
CA LYS A 183 -16.56 -15.89 -13.80
C LYS A 183 -15.57 -14.71 -13.87
N TYR A 184 -14.40 -14.81 -13.21
CA TYR A 184 -13.34 -13.82 -13.36
C TYR A 184 -12.63 -13.96 -14.72
N SER A 185 -12.27 -12.82 -15.33
CA SER A 185 -11.49 -12.84 -16.57
C SER A 185 -10.07 -13.36 -16.32
N ARG A 186 -9.48 -14.05 -17.32
CA ARG A 186 -8.10 -14.57 -17.25
C ARG A 186 -7.07 -13.49 -16.88
N ILE A 187 -7.20 -12.28 -17.45
CA ILE A 187 -6.34 -11.14 -17.11
C ILE A 187 -6.42 -10.81 -15.61
N THR A 188 -7.61 -10.90 -15.01
CA THR A 188 -7.79 -10.68 -13.56
C THR A 188 -7.11 -11.78 -12.76
N ILE A 189 -7.29 -13.03 -13.15
CA ILE A 189 -6.67 -14.20 -12.50
C ILE A 189 -5.14 -14.10 -12.55
N GLN A 190 -4.57 -13.78 -13.72
CA GLN A 190 -3.14 -13.56 -13.91
C GLN A 190 -2.58 -12.48 -13.01
N ARG A 191 -3.26 -11.34 -12.95
CA ARG A 191 -2.85 -10.21 -12.10
C ARG A 191 -2.90 -10.57 -10.62
N ASP A 192 -3.98 -11.21 -10.19
CA ASP A 192 -4.19 -11.57 -8.79
C ASP A 192 -3.19 -12.64 -8.35
N PHE A 193 -2.91 -13.62 -9.21
CA PHE A 193 -1.86 -14.61 -8.94
C PHE A 193 -0.45 -14.01 -8.92
N ALA A 194 -0.16 -13.04 -9.80
CA ALA A 194 1.11 -12.33 -9.77
C ALA A 194 1.31 -11.55 -8.46
N GLU A 195 0.24 -11.00 -7.88
CA GLU A 195 0.27 -10.36 -6.57
C GLU A 195 0.50 -11.38 -5.45
N VAL A 196 -0.18 -12.54 -5.49
CA VAL A 196 0.08 -13.66 -4.56
C VAL A 196 1.56 -14.05 -4.59
N LYS A 197 2.11 -14.23 -5.80
CA LYS A 197 3.53 -14.54 -5.97
C LYS A 197 4.44 -13.47 -5.36
N THR A 198 4.13 -12.19 -5.57
CA THR A 198 4.89 -11.07 -5.00
C THR A 198 4.88 -11.10 -3.47
N ILE A 199 3.74 -11.40 -2.87
CA ILE A 199 3.59 -11.53 -1.41
C ILE A 199 4.39 -12.73 -0.88
N CYS A 200 4.35 -13.89 -1.59
CA CYS A 200 5.16 -15.06 -1.21
C CYS A 200 6.67 -14.82 -1.34
N ILE A 201 7.11 -14.03 -2.33
CA ILE A 201 8.53 -13.64 -2.47
C ILE A 201 8.95 -12.73 -1.31
N ASP A 202 8.10 -11.79 -0.90
CA ASP A 202 8.34 -10.97 0.30
C ASP A 202 8.43 -11.84 1.57
N ALA A 203 7.55 -12.82 1.73
CA ALA A 203 7.59 -13.77 2.85
C ALA A 203 8.90 -14.56 2.88
N ARG A 204 9.36 -15.03 1.72
CA ARG A 204 10.65 -15.71 1.58
C ARG A 204 11.83 -14.83 2.01
N SER A 205 11.80 -13.54 1.69
CA SER A 205 12.85 -12.60 2.11
C SER A 205 12.91 -12.42 3.63
N LYS A 206 11.84 -12.77 4.34
CA LYS A 206 11.72 -12.74 5.80
C LYS A 206 11.92 -14.12 6.45
N GLY A 207 12.41 -15.10 5.69
CA GLY A 207 12.72 -16.44 6.19
C GLY A 207 11.57 -17.44 6.19
N ILE A 208 10.40 -17.10 5.64
CA ILE A 208 9.28 -18.05 5.50
C ILE A 208 9.56 -19.00 4.34
N GLU A 209 9.38 -20.30 4.59
CA GLU A 209 9.52 -21.33 3.57
C GLU A 209 8.50 -21.14 2.43
N THR A 210 8.98 -21.20 1.18
CA THR A 210 8.15 -21.11 -0.04
C THR A 210 8.37 -22.31 -0.92
N SER A 211 7.42 -22.59 -1.84
CA SER A 211 7.59 -23.62 -2.85
C SER A 211 8.82 -23.35 -3.74
N LEU A 212 9.59 -24.40 -4.05
CA LEU A 212 10.71 -24.34 -4.99
C LEU A 212 10.27 -23.98 -6.42
N GLU A 213 8.99 -24.20 -6.75
CA GLU A 213 8.42 -23.89 -8.06
C GLU A 213 8.04 -22.40 -8.19
N LEU A 214 7.95 -21.65 -7.08
CA LEU A 214 7.35 -20.32 -7.02
C LEU A 214 7.89 -19.37 -8.11
N ASP A 215 9.20 -19.39 -8.35
CA ASP A 215 9.82 -18.46 -9.30
C ASP A 215 9.43 -18.75 -10.76
N LYS A 216 9.15 -20.01 -11.07
CA LYS A 216 8.76 -20.48 -12.41
C LYS A 216 7.27 -20.33 -12.69
N LEU A 217 6.46 -20.08 -11.65
CA LEU A 217 5.02 -19.93 -11.80
C LEU A 217 4.68 -18.63 -12.53
N SER A 218 4.02 -18.75 -13.66
CA SER A 218 3.51 -17.61 -14.43
C SER A 218 2.30 -18.03 -15.26
N PHE A 219 1.53 -17.06 -15.73
CA PHE A 219 0.52 -17.28 -16.76
C PHE A 219 0.98 -16.69 -18.09
N PRO A 220 0.65 -17.31 -19.23
CA PRO A 220 0.86 -16.70 -20.54
C PRO A 220 0.16 -15.34 -20.60
N ARG A 221 0.84 -14.31 -21.10
CA ARG A 221 0.25 -12.97 -21.25
C ARG A 221 -0.76 -13.00 -22.39
N GLU A 222 -2.00 -12.66 -22.08
CA GLU A 222 -3.01 -12.38 -23.10
C GLU A 222 -2.88 -10.94 -23.59
N LYS A 223 -2.93 -10.76 -24.92
CA LYS A 223 -2.99 -9.42 -25.52
C LYS A 223 -4.41 -8.87 -25.37
N ALA A 224 -4.56 -7.73 -24.71
CA ALA A 224 -5.81 -7.02 -24.67
C ALA A 224 -6.09 -6.42 -26.07
N SER A 225 -7.32 -6.49 -26.56
CA SER A 225 -7.74 -5.73 -27.74
C SER A 225 -7.69 -4.24 -27.40
N ASN A 226 -6.93 -3.48 -28.16
CA ASN A 226 -6.77 -2.04 -27.93
C ASN A 226 -7.59 -1.30 -28.98
N ILE A 227 -8.70 -0.66 -28.57
CA ILE A 227 -9.45 0.26 -29.42
C ILE A 227 -8.84 1.67 -29.34
N PHE A 228 -8.94 2.40 -30.45
CA PHE A 228 -8.58 3.81 -30.52
C PHE A 228 -9.57 4.53 -31.51
N LEU A 229 -9.64 5.84 -31.43
CA LEU A 229 -10.41 6.65 -32.38
C LEU A 229 -9.50 7.04 -33.55
N THR A 230 -9.94 6.78 -34.77
CA THR A 230 -9.24 7.23 -35.99
C THR A 230 -9.36 8.74 -36.15
N PHE A 231 -8.57 9.34 -37.04
CA PHE A 231 -8.73 10.76 -37.36
C PHE A 231 -10.14 11.11 -37.92
N ASP A 232 -10.74 10.22 -38.70
CA ASP A 232 -12.10 10.41 -39.23
C ASP A 232 -13.14 10.40 -38.11
N GLU A 233 -12.99 9.49 -37.14
CA GLU A 233 -13.86 9.44 -35.95
C GLU A 233 -13.68 10.67 -35.06
N ILE A 234 -12.46 11.16 -34.89
CA ILE A 234 -12.19 12.41 -34.16
C ILE A 234 -12.84 13.57 -34.87
N LYS A 235 -12.74 13.62 -36.19
CA LYS A 235 -13.42 14.66 -37.02
C LYS A 235 -14.95 14.55 -36.92
N ALA A 236 -15.52 13.35 -36.88
CA ALA A 236 -16.95 13.16 -36.65
C ALA A 236 -17.37 13.72 -35.28
N ILE A 237 -16.55 13.49 -34.22
CA ILE A 237 -16.77 14.07 -32.89
C ILE A 237 -16.71 15.60 -32.93
N GLU A 238 -15.73 16.19 -33.62
CA GLU A 238 -15.63 17.65 -33.78
C GLU A 238 -16.92 18.23 -34.42
N ASN A 239 -17.45 17.55 -35.41
CA ASN A 239 -18.58 18.01 -36.25
C ASN A 239 -19.96 17.73 -35.62
N ILE A 240 -20.07 17.18 -34.41
CA ILE A 240 -21.38 17.01 -33.75
C ILE A 240 -22.08 18.36 -33.66
N GLU A 241 -23.30 18.43 -34.15
CA GLU A 241 -24.14 19.61 -34.09
C GLU A 241 -24.31 20.13 -32.66
N LYS A 242 -24.09 21.40 -32.43
CA LYS A 242 -24.16 22.01 -31.10
C LYS A 242 -25.53 21.81 -30.45
N ALA A 243 -26.61 21.75 -31.22
CA ALA A 243 -27.96 21.52 -30.71
C ALA A 243 -28.16 20.12 -30.09
N LYS A 244 -27.30 19.14 -30.42
CA LYS A 244 -27.34 17.79 -29.85
C LYS A 244 -26.53 17.68 -28.56
N LEU A 245 -25.78 18.71 -28.15
CA LEU A 245 -24.87 18.72 -27.03
C LEU A 245 -25.42 19.59 -25.90
N THR A 246 -25.54 19.00 -24.73
CA THR A 246 -25.63 19.77 -23.48
C THR A 246 -24.28 20.40 -23.15
N GLU A 247 -24.24 21.42 -22.32
CA GLU A 247 -22.99 22.05 -21.85
C GLU A 247 -21.99 21.03 -21.30
N SER A 248 -22.49 20.07 -20.52
CA SER A 248 -21.65 19.00 -19.96
C SER A 248 -21.07 18.06 -21.02
N LEU A 249 -21.85 17.74 -22.06
CA LEU A 249 -21.38 16.91 -23.17
C LEU A 249 -20.39 17.67 -24.05
N GLU A 250 -20.64 18.98 -24.28
CA GLU A 250 -19.70 19.84 -25.02
C GLU A 250 -18.37 19.97 -24.27
N ASN A 251 -18.43 20.11 -22.94
CA ASN A 251 -17.23 20.14 -22.11
C ASN A 251 -16.45 18.81 -22.20
N ALA A 252 -17.12 17.67 -22.12
CA ALA A 252 -16.52 16.36 -22.26
C ALA A 252 -15.97 16.08 -23.66
N LYS A 253 -16.67 16.54 -24.71
CA LYS A 253 -16.20 16.50 -26.11
C LYS A 253 -14.87 17.22 -26.26
N ASP A 254 -14.79 18.45 -25.77
CA ASP A 254 -13.58 19.26 -25.89
C ASP A 254 -12.41 18.59 -25.11
N TRP A 255 -12.64 18.02 -23.90
CA TRP A 255 -11.64 17.23 -23.21
C TRP A 255 -11.22 15.98 -23.97
N LEU A 256 -12.16 15.29 -24.65
CA LEU A 256 -11.85 14.12 -25.44
C LEU A 256 -10.89 14.47 -26.58
N ILE A 257 -11.18 15.54 -27.31
CA ILE A 257 -10.34 16.04 -28.41
C ILE A 257 -8.95 16.45 -27.83
N ILE A 258 -8.91 17.23 -26.77
CA ILE A 258 -7.64 17.60 -26.09
C ILE A 258 -6.82 16.36 -25.74
N SER A 259 -7.47 15.32 -25.19
CA SER A 259 -6.79 14.07 -24.82
C SER A 259 -6.23 13.32 -26.04
N CYS A 260 -6.92 13.39 -27.19
CA CYS A 260 -6.46 12.78 -28.44
C CYS A 260 -5.25 13.49 -29.07
N PHE A 261 -4.98 14.74 -28.71
CA PHE A 261 -3.87 15.53 -29.25
C PHE A 261 -2.78 15.84 -28.23
N THR A 262 -2.99 15.52 -26.96
CA THR A 262 -1.97 15.66 -25.91
C THR A 262 -1.45 14.34 -25.38
N ALA A 263 -2.17 13.24 -25.59
CA ALA A 263 -1.85 11.89 -25.11
C ALA A 263 -1.72 11.77 -23.59
N GLN A 264 -2.20 12.73 -22.81
CA GLN A 264 -2.02 12.69 -21.36
C GLN A 264 -3.06 11.82 -20.65
N ARG A 265 -2.78 11.41 -19.40
CA ARG A 265 -3.74 10.68 -18.58
C ARG A 265 -4.81 11.63 -18.05
N ILE A 266 -6.01 11.13 -17.81
CA ILE A 266 -7.10 11.93 -17.25
C ILE A 266 -6.69 12.67 -15.95
N SER A 267 -5.93 12.03 -15.09
CA SER A 267 -5.39 12.64 -13.87
C SER A 267 -4.45 13.82 -14.13
N ASP A 268 -3.94 13.96 -15.34
CA ASP A 268 -3.03 15.02 -15.75
C ASP A 268 -3.78 16.08 -16.56
N PHE A 269 -4.44 15.74 -17.67
CA PHE A 269 -5.10 16.73 -18.51
C PHE A 269 -6.29 17.43 -17.83
N MET A 270 -7.03 16.80 -16.94
CA MET A 270 -8.08 17.46 -16.14
C MET A 270 -7.57 18.57 -15.19
N ARG A 271 -6.26 18.69 -15.06
CA ARG A 271 -5.60 19.73 -14.25
C ARG A 271 -4.97 20.83 -15.11
N PHE A 272 -5.10 20.74 -16.42
CA PHE A 272 -4.57 21.77 -17.31
C PHE A 272 -5.23 23.10 -17.05
N LYS A 273 -4.41 24.14 -17.00
CA LYS A 273 -4.81 25.53 -16.78
C LYS A 273 -4.08 26.43 -17.74
N LYS A 274 -4.64 27.59 -18.01
CA LYS A 274 -4.08 28.60 -18.90
C LYS A 274 -2.67 29.03 -18.47
N GLU A 275 -2.42 29.13 -17.18
CA GLU A 275 -1.13 29.54 -16.61
C GLU A 275 -0.01 28.52 -16.86
N MET A 276 -0.35 27.31 -17.28
CA MET A 276 0.62 26.27 -17.68
C MET A 276 1.08 26.43 -19.13
N ILE A 277 0.44 27.34 -19.88
CA ILE A 277 0.77 27.61 -21.28
C ILE A 277 1.84 28.70 -21.33
N ARG A 278 2.88 28.46 -22.12
CA ARG A 278 3.90 29.44 -22.44
C ARG A 278 4.17 29.48 -23.93
N ILE A 279 4.64 30.62 -24.42
CA ILE A 279 5.00 30.82 -25.82
C ILE A 279 6.51 30.88 -25.91
N GLU A 280 7.12 29.98 -26.68
CA GLU A 280 8.54 29.95 -26.98
C GLU A 280 8.77 29.89 -28.48
N ASN A 281 9.54 30.83 -28.99
CA ASN A 281 9.82 30.92 -30.46
C ASN A 281 8.53 30.90 -31.31
N GLY A 282 7.48 31.56 -30.85
CA GLY A 282 6.16 31.61 -31.55
C GLY A 282 5.35 30.30 -31.44
N LYS A 283 5.80 29.31 -30.67
CA LYS A 283 5.08 28.03 -30.45
C LYS A 283 4.45 27.99 -29.08
N SER A 284 3.18 27.57 -29.01
CA SER A 284 2.48 27.38 -27.73
C SER A 284 2.86 26.02 -27.14
N LEU A 285 3.42 26.03 -25.93
CA LEU A 285 3.81 24.86 -25.16
C LEU A 285 2.99 24.79 -23.88
N ILE A 286 2.70 23.60 -23.39
CA ILE A 286 2.15 23.39 -22.05
C ILE A 286 3.15 22.66 -21.19
N GLU A 287 3.39 23.14 -19.97
CA GLU A 287 4.29 22.50 -18.98
C GLU A 287 3.51 22.10 -17.72
N PHE A 288 3.69 20.85 -17.30
CA PHE A 288 3.01 20.32 -16.12
C PHE A 288 3.78 19.14 -15.51
N THR A 289 3.49 18.82 -14.26
CA THR A 289 4.04 17.64 -13.58
C THR A 289 3.02 16.50 -13.61
N GLN A 290 3.40 15.34 -14.14
CA GLN A 290 2.54 14.14 -14.16
C GLN A 290 2.24 13.65 -12.73
N LYS A 291 0.98 13.45 -12.40
CA LYS A 291 0.54 13.00 -11.07
C LYS A 291 1.07 11.60 -10.71
N LYS A 292 1.13 10.69 -11.69
CA LYS A 292 1.53 9.29 -11.45
C LYS A 292 3.04 9.09 -11.27
N THR A 293 3.84 9.88 -11.97
CA THR A 293 5.30 9.64 -12.09
C THR A 293 6.16 10.75 -11.51
N GLY A 294 5.57 11.91 -11.20
CA GLY A 294 6.29 13.11 -10.78
C GLY A 294 7.14 13.75 -11.87
N LYS A 295 7.08 13.24 -13.11
CA LYS A 295 7.89 13.75 -14.22
C LYS A 295 7.34 15.08 -14.72
N ILE A 296 8.21 16.07 -14.91
CA ILE A 296 7.88 17.33 -15.59
C ILE A 296 7.82 17.05 -17.09
N MET A 297 6.73 17.49 -17.73
CA MET A 297 6.46 17.32 -19.14
C MET A 297 6.26 18.68 -19.78
N THR A 298 6.90 18.91 -20.91
CA THR A 298 6.66 20.07 -21.77
C THR A 298 6.20 19.55 -23.13
N LEU A 299 5.02 19.93 -23.56
CA LEU A 299 4.40 19.45 -24.81
C LEU A 299 3.98 20.62 -25.70
N PRO A 300 4.19 20.52 -27.02
CA PRO A 300 3.60 21.48 -27.95
C PRO A 300 2.08 21.31 -27.96
N LEU A 301 1.36 22.41 -27.99
CA LEU A 301 -0.08 22.39 -28.18
C LEU A 301 -0.40 22.23 -29.65
N HIS A 302 -1.13 21.17 -30.01
CA HIS A 302 -1.61 20.93 -31.34
C HIS A 302 -2.64 22.01 -31.74
N PRO A 303 -2.72 22.44 -33.03
CA PRO A 303 -3.69 23.46 -33.52
C PRO A 303 -5.13 23.20 -33.04
N LYS A 304 -5.59 21.96 -33.04
CA LYS A 304 -6.91 21.59 -32.52
C LYS A 304 -7.14 21.93 -31.03
N VAL A 305 -6.11 21.85 -30.23
CA VAL A 305 -6.21 22.28 -28.83
C VAL A 305 -6.28 23.79 -28.73
N ILE A 306 -5.51 24.50 -29.57
CA ILE A 306 -5.54 25.97 -29.64
C ILE A 306 -6.91 26.47 -30.10
N GLU A 307 -7.55 25.83 -31.09
CA GLU A 307 -8.92 26.11 -31.53
C GLU A 307 -9.93 26.00 -30.36
N ILE A 308 -9.82 24.93 -29.55
CA ILE A 308 -10.69 24.74 -28.38
C ILE A 308 -10.45 25.85 -27.33
N LEU A 309 -9.20 26.20 -27.07
CA LEU A 309 -8.87 27.28 -26.14
C LEU A 309 -9.42 28.63 -26.66
N ALA A 310 -9.28 28.94 -27.96
CA ALA A 310 -9.82 30.14 -28.55
C ALA A 310 -11.34 30.23 -28.39
N LYS A 311 -12.06 29.12 -28.65
CA LYS A 311 -13.50 28.98 -28.44
C LYS A 311 -13.91 29.28 -26.97
N ARG A 312 -12.99 29.05 -26.00
CA ARG A 312 -13.21 29.18 -24.55
C ARG A 312 -12.47 30.38 -23.93
N ASN A 313 -12.22 31.43 -24.69
CA ASN A 313 -11.53 32.65 -24.26
C ASN A 313 -10.13 32.38 -23.69
N GLY A 314 -9.46 31.36 -24.19
CA GLY A 314 -8.11 30.93 -23.76
C GLY A 314 -8.07 29.96 -22.59
N ASP A 315 -9.23 29.56 -22.06
CA ASP A 315 -9.31 28.63 -20.92
C ASP A 315 -9.53 27.17 -21.38
N PHE A 316 -9.05 26.21 -20.56
CA PHE A 316 -9.41 24.81 -20.73
C PHE A 316 -10.86 24.55 -20.30
N PRO A 317 -11.49 23.47 -20.78
CA PRO A 317 -12.80 23.07 -20.28
C PRO A 317 -12.75 22.85 -18.75
N TYR A 318 -13.86 23.04 -18.04
CA TYR A 318 -13.90 22.81 -16.61
C TYR A 318 -13.68 21.32 -16.26
N ALA A 319 -12.95 21.07 -15.16
CA ALA A 319 -12.63 19.72 -14.73
C ALA A 319 -13.87 18.97 -14.23
N ILE A 320 -13.98 17.70 -14.63
CA ILE A 320 -15.04 16.78 -14.19
C ILE A 320 -14.42 15.50 -13.60
N SER A 321 -15.20 14.74 -12.83
CA SER A 321 -14.72 13.48 -12.28
C SER A 321 -14.45 12.45 -13.37
N ASP A 322 -13.50 11.54 -13.10
CA ASP A 322 -13.15 10.44 -14.01
C ASP A 322 -14.38 9.64 -14.44
N GLN A 323 -15.32 9.41 -13.53
CA GLN A 323 -16.54 8.67 -13.82
C GLN A 323 -17.43 9.45 -14.78
N LYS A 324 -17.76 10.71 -14.49
CA LYS A 324 -18.58 11.55 -15.37
C LYS A 324 -17.95 11.68 -16.75
N TYR A 325 -16.63 11.88 -16.80
CA TYR A 325 -15.92 11.92 -18.07
C TYR A 325 -16.11 10.63 -18.88
N ASN A 326 -15.89 9.46 -18.26
CA ASN A 326 -16.06 8.17 -18.93
C ASN A 326 -17.50 7.94 -19.41
N ASP A 327 -18.50 8.40 -18.68
CA ASP A 327 -19.90 8.27 -19.08
C ASP A 327 -20.23 9.21 -20.24
N TYR A 328 -19.83 10.48 -20.16
CA TYR A 328 -20.11 11.48 -21.19
C TYR A 328 -19.42 11.22 -22.53
N ILE A 329 -18.13 10.76 -22.50
CA ILE A 329 -17.46 10.48 -23.78
C ILE A 329 -18.05 9.29 -24.53
N LYS A 330 -18.75 8.36 -23.87
CA LYS A 330 -19.51 7.31 -24.55
C LYS A 330 -20.71 7.90 -25.30
N VAL A 331 -21.45 8.79 -24.64
CA VAL A 331 -22.57 9.51 -25.25
C VAL A 331 -22.07 10.38 -26.41
N VAL A 332 -20.96 11.09 -26.25
CA VAL A 332 -20.33 11.89 -27.32
C VAL A 332 -19.96 11.00 -28.50
N CYS A 333 -19.36 9.84 -28.29
CA CYS A 333 -19.02 8.90 -29.35
C CYS A 333 -20.29 8.30 -30.03
N GLU A 334 -21.36 8.07 -29.28
CA GLU A 334 -22.64 7.62 -29.83
C GLU A 334 -23.28 8.69 -30.69
N LEU A 335 -23.30 9.96 -30.27
CA LEU A 335 -23.75 11.09 -31.03
C LEU A 335 -22.92 11.35 -32.32
N ALA A 336 -21.65 10.94 -32.30
CA ALA A 336 -20.77 10.95 -33.47
C ALA A 336 -20.94 9.70 -34.37
N GLU A 337 -21.94 8.85 -34.09
CA GLU A 337 -22.24 7.62 -34.81
C GLU A 337 -21.11 6.58 -34.84
N ILE A 338 -20.23 6.60 -33.82
CA ILE A 338 -19.15 5.63 -33.68
C ILE A 338 -19.69 4.34 -33.05
N THR A 339 -20.55 3.66 -33.76
CA THR A 339 -21.34 2.51 -33.28
C THR A 339 -20.91 1.17 -33.86
N GLN A 340 -19.89 1.14 -34.70
CA GLN A 340 -19.38 -0.11 -35.29
C GLN A 340 -19.04 -1.14 -34.20
N THR A 341 -19.32 -2.40 -34.51
CA THR A 341 -19.08 -3.52 -33.64
C THR A 341 -17.61 -3.89 -33.63
N VAL A 342 -17.02 -3.95 -32.42
CA VAL A 342 -15.62 -4.33 -32.21
C VAL A 342 -15.47 -5.26 -31.01
N LYS A 343 -14.50 -6.16 -31.08
CA LYS A 343 -14.19 -7.04 -29.96
C LYS A 343 -13.57 -6.24 -28.80
N GLY A 344 -14.15 -6.37 -27.62
CA GLY A 344 -13.66 -5.67 -26.44
C GLY A 344 -14.17 -6.28 -25.14
N SER A 345 -13.82 -5.65 -24.01
CA SER A 345 -14.25 -6.14 -22.70
C SER A 345 -14.97 -5.02 -21.94
N LYS A 346 -16.18 -5.31 -21.49
CA LYS A 346 -17.02 -4.41 -20.70
C LYS A 346 -17.38 -5.07 -19.36
N LYS A 347 -17.51 -4.29 -18.30
CA LYS A 347 -18.03 -4.76 -17.03
C LYS A 347 -19.54 -4.83 -17.15
N ILE A 348 -20.09 -6.04 -17.05
CA ILE A 348 -21.53 -6.32 -17.13
C ILE A 348 -21.98 -7.10 -15.90
N GLU A 349 -23.24 -7.01 -15.58
CA GLU A 349 -23.90 -7.91 -14.62
C GLU A 349 -23.88 -9.33 -15.20
N VAL A 350 -23.46 -10.29 -14.39
CA VAL A 350 -23.52 -11.70 -14.75
C VAL A 350 -24.58 -12.37 -13.87
N GLU A 351 -25.30 -13.32 -14.48
CA GLU A 351 -26.34 -14.07 -13.78
C GLU A 351 -25.76 -14.70 -12.51
N ASN A 352 -26.48 -14.55 -11.43
CA ASN A 352 -26.22 -15.20 -10.15
C ASN A 352 -27.27 -16.31 -9.98
N ASP A 353 -26.88 -17.46 -9.47
CA ASP A 353 -27.75 -18.61 -9.28
C ASP A 353 -28.81 -18.37 -8.17
N ASP A 354 -28.60 -17.32 -7.35
CA ASP A 354 -29.52 -16.91 -6.29
C ASP A 354 -29.95 -15.42 -6.48
N GLU A 355 -31.24 -15.20 -6.71
CA GLU A 355 -31.83 -13.87 -6.91
C GLU A 355 -31.73 -12.97 -5.66
N ASN A 356 -31.51 -13.54 -4.47
CA ASN A 356 -31.38 -12.81 -3.21
C ASN A 356 -29.94 -12.36 -2.92
N GLU A 357 -28.96 -12.84 -3.69
CA GLU A 357 -27.56 -12.42 -3.54
C GLU A 357 -27.26 -11.07 -4.24
N PRO A 358 -26.25 -10.32 -3.77
CA PRO A 358 -25.83 -9.08 -4.41
C PRO A 358 -25.44 -9.29 -5.88
N LYS A 359 -25.88 -8.37 -6.74
CA LYS A 359 -25.54 -8.38 -8.17
C LYS A 359 -24.03 -8.48 -8.40
N ILE A 360 -23.63 -9.49 -9.16
CA ILE A 360 -22.24 -9.76 -9.48
C ILE A 360 -21.89 -9.12 -10.82
N TYR A 361 -20.87 -8.26 -10.83
CA TYR A 361 -20.37 -7.63 -12.04
C TYR A 361 -19.01 -8.21 -12.42
N ARG A 362 -18.90 -8.67 -13.68
CA ARG A 362 -17.66 -9.22 -14.23
C ARG A 362 -17.27 -8.55 -15.54
N LYS A 363 -15.97 -8.58 -15.85
CA LYS A 363 -15.47 -8.09 -17.13
C LYS A 363 -15.58 -9.20 -18.17
N VAL A 364 -16.52 -9.05 -19.12
CA VAL A 364 -16.79 -10.02 -20.16
C VAL A 364 -16.27 -9.51 -21.48
N THR A 365 -15.58 -10.37 -22.23
CA THR A 365 -15.04 -10.09 -23.57
C THR A 365 -15.97 -10.65 -24.61
N LYS A 366 -16.56 -9.79 -25.42
CA LYS A 366 -17.40 -10.12 -26.57
C LYS A 366 -17.41 -8.94 -27.56
N ASP A 367 -18.24 -9.02 -28.57
CA ASP A 367 -18.45 -7.94 -29.50
C ASP A 367 -19.40 -6.88 -28.90
N TYR A 368 -18.98 -5.62 -28.93
CA TYR A 368 -19.71 -4.48 -28.40
C TYR A 368 -19.66 -3.31 -29.39
N ARG A 369 -20.57 -2.38 -29.29
CA ARG A 369 -20.47 -1.09 -30.00
C ARG A 369 -19.20 -0.37 -29.51
N LYS A 370 -18.45 0.24 -30.41
CA LYS A 370 -17.19 0.91 -30.10
C LYS A 370 -17.38 2.02 -29.06
N CYS A 371 -18.44 2.83 -29.18
CA CYS A 371 -18.78 3.87 -28.20
C CYS A 371 -18.93 3.34 -26.77
N ASP A 372 -19.44 2.12 -26.58
CA ASP A 372 -19.60 1.49 -25.24
C ASP A 372 -18.28 1.12 -24.58
N LEU A 373 -17.23 0.95 -25.37
CA LEU A 373 -15.91 0.54 -24.90
C LEU A 373 -14.95 1.72 -24.66
N VAL A 374 -15.34 2.92 -25.07
CA VAL A 374 -14.53 4.13 -24.88
C VAL A 374 -14.34 4.42 -23.40
N SER A 375 -13.13 4.79 -23.04
CA SER A 375 -12.75 5.16 -21.67
C SER A 375 -11.69 6.25 -21.68
N SER A 376 -11.35 6.79 -20.52
CA SER A 376 -10.38 7.89 -20.38
C SER A 376 -8.99 7.62 -21.00
N HIS A 377 -8.64 6.37 -21.28
CA HIS A 377 -7.41 6.03 -22.00
C HIS A 377 -7.53 6.11 -23.53
N ILE A 378 -8.74 6.34 -24.07
CA ILE A 378 -8.95 6.32 -25.51
C ILE A 378 -8.14 7.41 -26.22
N GLY A 379 -8.15 8.64 -25.71
CA GLY A 379 -7.41 9.74 -26.31
C GLY A 379 -5.91 9.47 -26.45
N ARG A 380 -5.30 8.93 -25.38
CA ARG A 380 -3.89 8.58 -25.40
C ARG A 380 -3.57 7.44 -26.39
N ARG A 381 -4.48 6.46 -26.53
CA ARG A 381 -4.34 5.39 -27.52
C ARG A 381 -4.51 5.95 -28.93
N SER A 382 -5.50 6.83 -29.15
CA SER A 382 -5.74 7.48 -30.42
C SER A 382 -4.54 8.30 -30.88
N PHE A 383 -3.96 9.10 -29.99
CA PHE A 383 -2.71 9.80 -30.29
C PHE A 383 -1.60 8.83 -30.72
N ALA A 384 -1.32 7.82 -29.88
CA ALA A 384 -0.24 6.89 -30.13
C ALA A 384 -0.42 6.13 -31.45
N SER A 385 -1.65 5.68 -31.76
CA SER A 385 -1.93 4.88 -32.96
C SER A 385 -1.99 5.73 -34.24
N ASN A 386 -2.60 6.92 -34.17
CA ASN A 386 -2.78 7.78 -35.35
C ASN A 386 -1.48 8.46 -35.80
N PHE A 387 -0.61 8.82 -34.85
CA PHE A 387 0.67 9.47 -35.18
C PHE A 387 1.82 8.50 -35.38
N TYR A 388 1.62 7.20 -35.12
CA TYR A 388 2.64 6.19 -35.40
C TYR A 388 2.90 6.11 -36.91
N GLY A 389 4.17 6.07 -37.30
CA GLY A 389 4.58 6.12 -38.71
C GLY A 389 4.65 7.54 -39.32
N THR A 390 4.04 8.55 -38.67
CA THR A 390 4.13 9.95 -39.11
C THR A 390 5.10 10.76 -38.27
N ILE A 391 5.07 10.54 -36.91
CA ILE A 391 5.98 11.15 -35.96
C ILE A 391 7.00 10.08 -35.56
N PRO A 392 8.31 10.41 -35.48
CA PRO A 392 9.31 9.48 -34.99
C PRO A 392 8.93 8.88 -33.62
N THR A 393 9.08 7.56 -33.49
CA THR A 393 8.66 6.80 -32.29
C THR A 393 9.24 7.36 -30.99
N THR A 394 10.46 7.91 -31.04
CA THR A 394 11.11 8.56 -29.88
C THR A 394 10.27 9.69 -29.30
N TYR A 395 9.68 10.55 -30.14
CA TYR A 395 8.81 11.63 -29.68
C TYR A 395 7.47 11.10 -29.15
N LEU A 396 6.93 10.06 -29.79
CA LEU A 396 5.71 9.41 -29.30
C LEU A 396 5.91 8.78 -27.93
N ILE A 397 7.04 8.12 -27.71
CA ILE A 397 7.45 7.59 -26.41
C ILE A 397 7.59 8.69 -25.35
N TYR A 398 8.23 9.81 -25.71
CA TYR A 398 8.37 10.98 -24.85
C TYR A 398 6.99 11.51 -24.42
N VAL A 399 6.10 11.82 -25.37
CA VAL A 399 4.76 12.38 -25.13
C VAL A 399 3.91 11.42 -24.31
N THR A 400 3.93 10.14 -24.67
CA THR A 400 3.17 9.11 -23.96
C THR A 400 3.82 8.64 -22.66
N GLY A 401 5.12 8.96 -22.41
CA GLY A 401 5.86 8.59 -21.19
C GLY A 401 6.01 7.09 -21.01
N HIS A 402 6.20 6.31 -22.08
CA HIS A 402 6.59 4.92 -22.01
C HIS A 402 8.11 4.81 -21.73
N SER A 403 8.52 3.76 -21.01
CA SER A 403 9.91 3.57 -20.63
C SER A 403 10.76 3.00 -21.78
N THR A 404 10.12 2.22 -22.67
CA THR A 404 10.79 1.56 -23.79
C THR A 404 9.90 1.56 -25.04
N GLU A 405 10.53 1.44 -26.20
CA GLU A 405 9.84 1.30 -27.47
C GLU A 405 8.99 0.02 -27.54
N VAL A 406 9.48 -1.07 -27.01
CA VAL A 406 8.76 -2.35 -26.93
C VAL A 406 7.43 -2.17 -26.15
N MET A 407 7.45 -1.41 -25.04
CA MET A 407 6.23 -1.12 -24.29
C MET A 407 5.26 -0.25 -25.08
N PHE A 408 5.78 0.73 -25.84
CA PHE A 408 4.97 1.57 -26.70
C PHE A 408 4.33 0.78 -27.84
N LEU A 409 5.10 -0.04 -28.57
CA LEU A 409 4.59 -0.89 -29.65
C LEU A 409 3.54 -1.88 -29.16
N ASN A 410 3.75 -2.51 -28.02
CA ASN A 410 2.76 -3.36 -27.36
C ASN A 410 1.49 -2.55 -26.97
N TYR A 411 1.64 -1.29 -26.55
CA TYR A 411 0.52 -0.42 -26.18
C TYR A 411 -0.38 -0.08 -27.37
N ILE A 412 0.18 0.13 -28.56
CA ILE A 412 -0.59 0.35 -29.80
C ILE A 412 -1.00 -0.96 -30.51
N GLY A 413 -0.60 -2.11 -29.94
CA GLY A 413 -0.99 -3.43 -30.45
C GLY A 413 -0.18 -3.95 -31.63
N LYS A 414 0.93 -3.32 -31.98
CA LYS A 414 1.82 -3.78 -33.06
C LYS A 414 2.43 -5.13 -32.75
N SER A 415 2.36 -6.05 -33.68
CA SER A 415 3.00 -7.37 -33.61
C SER A 415 4.30 -7.38 -34.40
N ASN A 416 5.14 -8.40 -34.20
CA ASN A 416 6.34 -8.61 -35.03
C ASN A 416 6.00 -8.74 -36.50
N LYS A 417 4.82 -9.31 -36.85
CA LYS A 417 4.35 -9.41 -38.22
C LYS A 417 4.04 -8.02 -38.80
N ASP A 418 3.41 -7.15 -38.02
CA ASP A 418 3.11 -5.78 -38.48
C ASP A 418 4.40 -5.01 -38.76
N LEU A 419 5.39 -5.14 -37.86
CA LEU A 419 6.70 -4.50 -38.03
C LEU A 419 7.45 -5.05 -39.26
N ALA A 420 7.37 -6.38 -39.48
CA ALA A 420 7.98 -6.98 -40.67
C ALA A 420 7.32 -6.49 -41.98
N LEU A 421 5.99 -6.34 -41.96
CA LEU A 421 5.27 -5.78 -43.13
C LEU A 421 5.60 -4.28 -43.35
N GLU A 422 5.76 -3.51 -42.29
CA GLU A 422 6.18 -2.11 -42.40
C GLU A 422 7.61 -1.98 -42.96
N LEU A 423 8.49 -2.88 -42.59
CA LEU A 423 9.87 -2.91 -43.06
C LEU A 423 9.95 -3.05 -44.63
N THR A 424 8.96 -3.74 -45.23
CA THR A 424 8.94 -3.88 -46.73
C THR A 424 8.79 -2.54 -47.47
N ASN A 425 8.32 -1.48 -46.78
CA ASN A 425 8.22 -0.15 -47.38
C ASN A 425 9.58 0.55 -47.53
N TYR A 426 10.64 -0.03 -46.98
CA TYR A 426 12.01 0.52 -47.02
C TYR A 426 12.92 -0.24 -47.97
N PHE A 427 12.41 -1.29 -48.60
CA PHE A 427 13.11 -2.06 -49.64
C PHE A 427 12.51 -1.77 -51.00
#